data_6f563b0a163f0da106f93362ff87231c
#
_entry.id   6f563b0a163f0da106f93362ff87231c
#
_cell.length_a   1.000
_cell.length_b   1.000
_cell.length_c   1.000
_cell.angle_alpha   90.00
_cell.angle_beta   90.00
_cell.angle_gamma   90.00
#
_symmetry.space_group_name_H-M   'P 1'
#
loop_
_entity.id
_entity.type
_entity.pdbx_description
1 polymer ?
#
loop_
_entity_poly.entity_id
_entity_poly.type
_entity_poly.pdbx_seq_one_letter_code
_entity_poly.pdbx_strand_id
1 'polypeptide(L)'
;MSLVAVGLLATATARAQVPALLLGQWEMRQISFVANQTVPPDIMERMDNPEVAELNQEVAAGVAHLRVEFRPDGTYSFTVQQPGQPDRLEAGTYDVRARVLLAQSPGTEGGSSFNQQRLTEVSRRKLIVEFPVGEELPGVVEDIEYRRVR
;
A
#
# COMPACT_ATOMS: atom_id res chain seq x y z
N MET A 1 1.97 55.43 26.70
CA MET A 1 2.77 54.21 26.45
C MET A 1 1.79 53.13 26.09
N SER A 2 1.73 52.80 24.79
CA SER A 2 0.88 51.71 24.29
C SER A 2 1.71 50.48 24.13
N LEU A 3 1.36 49.43 24.88
CA LEU A 3 1.93 48.08 24.71
C LEU A 3 1.21 47.41 23.54
N VAL A 4 1.91 47.18 22.45
CA VAL A 4 1.43 46.35 21.35
C VAL A 4 1.80 44.92 21.70
N ALA A 5 0.82 44.11 22.02
CA ALA A 5 0.97 42.69 22.20
C ALA A 5 1.01 42.01 20.79
N VAL A 6 2.20 41.58 20.36
CA VAL A 6 2.34 40.77 19.15
C VAL A 6 1.94 39.34 19.50
N GLY A 7 0.73 38.97 19.12
CA GLY A 7 0.27 37.58 19.23
C GLY A 7 0.99 36.71 18.19
N LEU A 8 1.87 35.82 18.63
CA LEU A 8 2.38 34.73 17.81
C LEU A 8 1.23 33.76 17.53
N LEU A 9 0.67 33.82 16.34
CA LEU A 9 -0.17 32.75 15.79
C LEU A 9 0.75 31.57 15.47
N ALA A 10 0.81 30.61 16.37
CA ALA A 10 1.37 29.32 16.08
C ALA A 10 0.43 28.60 15.07
N THR A 11 0.79 28.63 13.81
CA THR A 11 0.15 27.76 12.81
C THR A 11 0.52 26.33 13.12
N ALA A 12 -0.35 25.63 13.85
CA ALA A 12 -0.26 24.19 13.99
C ALA A 12 -0.52 23.62 12.59
N THR A 13 0.55 23.21 11.91
CA THR A 13 0.43 22.37 10.72
C THR A 13 -0.23 21.07 11.17
N ALA A 14 -1.51 20.91 10.78
CA ALA A 14 -2.21 19.65 11.00
C ALA A 14 -1.42 18.55 10.29
N ARG A 15 -0.66 17.76 11.04
CA ARG A 15 -0.07 16.53 10.54
C ARG A 15 -1.22 15.65 10.08
N ALA A 16 -1.19 15.22 8.82
CA ALA A 16 -2.11 14.20 8.34
C ALA A 16 -2.05 13.01 9.30
N GLN A 17 -3.18 12.68 9.95
CA GLN A 17 -3.20 11.59 10.93
C GLN A 17 -3.20 10.28 10.21
N VAL A 18 -2.14 9.49 10.41
CA VAL A 18 -2.11 8.09 10.01
C VAL A 18 -3.22 7.34 10.77
N PRO A 19 -4.10 6.59 10.08
CA PRO A 19 -5.10 5.79 10.76
C PRO A 19 -4.43 4.83 11.75
N ALA A 20 -4.83 4.87 13.02
CA ALA A 20 -4.23 4.01 14.06
C ALA A 20 -4.35 2.52 13.72
N LEU A 21 -5.40 2.12 13.03
CA LEU A 21 -5.60 0.75 12.57
C LEU A 21 -4.63 0.31 11.47
N LEU A 22 -3.98 1.24 10.77
CA LEU A 22 -2.95 0.89 9.78
C LEU A 22 -1.67 0.39 10.44
N LEU A 23 -1.36 0.88 11.65
CA LEU A 23 -0.12 0.55 12.34
C LEU A 23 -0.01 -0.93 12.67
N GLY A 24 1.18 -1.49 12.49
CA GLY A 24 1.51 -2.89 12.79
C GLY A 24 1.93 -3.67 11.56
N GLN A 25 1.92 -5.00 11.70
CA GLN A 25 2.39 -5.92 10.67
C GLN A 25 1.22 -6.54 9.90
N TRP A 26 1.40 -6.61 8.60
CA TRP A 26 0.42 -7.13 7.66
C TRP A 26 1.07 -8.12 6.71
N GLU A 27 0.40 -9.22 6.43
CA GLU A 27 0.84 -10.24 5.47
C GLU A 27 -0.13 -10.33 4.31
N MET A 28 0.40 -10.29 3.09
CA MET A 28 -0.39 -10.39 1.88
C MET A 28 -1.10 -11.74 1.79
N ARG A 29 -2.35 -11.72 1.35
CA ARG A 29 -3.17 -12.91 1.13
C ARG A 29 -3.53 -13.11 -0.31
N GLN A 30 -3.84 -12.04 -1.02
CA GLN A 30 -4.30 -12.14 -2.39
C GLN A 30 -4.10 -10.82 -3.14
N ILE A 31 -3.80 -10.93 -4.42
CA ILE A 31 -3.87 -9.87 -5.41
C ILE A 31 -5.04 -10.17 -6.33
N SER A 32 -5.89 -9.18 -6.59
CA SER A 32 -7.04 -9.28 -7.48
C SER A 32 -7.05 -8.11 -8.46
N PHE A 33 -7.41 -8.38 -9.70
CA PHE A 33 -7.71 -7.33 -10.66
C PHE A 33 -9.23 -7.11 -10.68
N VAL A 34 -9.66 -5.88 -10.50
CA VAL A 34 -11.06 -5.50 -10.40
C VAL A 34 -11.39 -4.46 -11.46
N ALA A 35 -12.40 -4.73 -12.26
CA ALA A 35 -12.95 -3.72 -13.16
C ALA A 35 -13.87 -2.78 -12.33
N ASN A 36 -13.55 -1.50 -12.28
CA ASN A 36 -14.34 -0.49 -11.57
C ASN A 36 -15.45 0.12 -12.44
N GLN A 37 -15.54 -0.33 -13.69
CA GLN A 37 -16.58 0.02 -14.67
C GLN A 37 -16.73 -1.13 -15.66
N THR A 38 -17.74 -1.08 -16.53
CA THR A 38 -17.85 -2.03 -17.63
C THR A 38 -16.66 -1.88 -18.58
N VAL A 39 -15.89 -2.94 -18.73
CA VAL A 39 -14.71 -2.97 -19.63
C VAL A 39 -14.99 -3.84 -20.86
N PRO A 40 -14.38 -3.52 -22.01
CA PRO A 40 -14.47 -4.34 -23.19
C PRO A 40 -13.91 -5.76 -22.99
N PRO A 41 -14.38 -6.78 -23.77
CA PRO A 41 -13.91 -8.15 -23.62
C PRO A 41 -12.39 -8.34 -23.78
N ASP A 42 -11.75 -7.58 -24.64
CA ASP A 42 -10.30 -7.60 -24.83
C ASP A 42 -9.52 -7.12 -23.57
N ILE A 43 -10.08 -6.16 -22.85
CA ILE A 43 -9.52 -5.72 -21.55
C ILE A 43 -9.71 -6.82 -20.51
N MET A 44 -10.87 -7.48 -20.47
CA MET A 44 -11.12 -8.57 -19.54
C MET A 44 -10.15 -9.74 -19.76
N GLU A 45 -9.85 -10.10 -21.00
CA GLU A 45 -8.89 -11.15 -21.31
C GLU A 45 -7.46 -10.78 -20.83
N ARG A 46 -7.09 -9.51 -20.93
CA ARG A 46 -5.79 -8.99 -20.46
C ARG A 46 -5.69 -8.85 -18.95
N MET A 47 -6.80 -8.95 -18.22
CA MET A 47 -6.79 -9.02 -16.75
C MET A 47 -6.26 -10.37 -16.24
N ASP A 48 -6.25 -11.41 -17.07
CA ASP A 48 -5.65 -12.69 -16.72
C ASP A 48 -4.11 -12.54 -16.69
N ASN A 49 -3.55 -12.67 -15.50
CA ASN A 49 -2.12 -12.53 -15.28
C ASN A 49 -1.57 -13.80 -14.60
N PRO A 50 -0.88 -14.67 -15.36
CA PRO A 50 -0.36 -15.92 -14.83
C PRO A 50 0.64 -15.74 -13.68
N GLU A 51 1.47 -14.70 -13.69
CA GLU A 51 2.45 -14.43 -12.64
C GLU A 51 1.76 -14.09 -11.31
N VAL A 52 0.68 -13.29 -11.36
CA VAL A 52 -0.13 -12.98 -10.18
C VAL A 52 -0.87 -14.21 -9.68
N ALA A 53 -1.40 -15.03 -10.59
CA ALA A 53 -2.07 -16.28 -10.21
C ALA A 53 -1.10 -17.24 -9.52
N GLU A 54 0.12 -17.38 -10.01
CA GLU A 54 1.17 -18.19 -9.40
C GLU A 54 1.54 -17.66 -8.01
N LEU A 55 1.77 -16.37 -7.87
CA LEU A 55 2.07 -15.74 -6.58
C LEU A 55 0.94 -15.96 -5.57
N ASN A 56 -0.32 -15.79 -5.98
CA ASN A 56 -1.47 -16.06 -5.12
C ASN A 56 -1.49 -17.53 -4.64
N GLN A 57 -1.14 -18.47 -5.49
CA GLN A 57 -1.04 -19.89 -5.13
C GLN A 57 0.10 -20.14 -4.14
N GLU A 58 1.26 -19.54 -4.34
CA GLU A 58 2.41 -19.66 -3.45
C GLU A 58 2.11 -19.05 -2.07
N VAL A 59 1.42 -17.92 -2.02
CA VAL A 59 0.97 -17.29 -0.78
C VAL A 59 -0.06 -18.18 -0.06
N ALA A 60 -1.04 -18.71 -0.78
CA ALA A 60 -2.04 -19.61 -0.21
C ALA A 60 -1.43 -20.91 0.32
N ALA A 61 -0.40 -21.42 -0.34
CA ALA A 61 0.35 -22.59 0.10
C ALA A 61 1.31 -22.33 1.27
N GLY A 62 1.53 -21.06 1.64
CA GLY A 62 2.45 -20.67 2.72
C GLY A 62 3.93 -20.77 2.35
N VAL A 63 4.27 -20.78 1.06
CA VAL A 63 5.66 -20.84 0.56
C VAL A 63 6.19 -19.49 0.11
N ALA A 64 5.31 -18.52 -0.15
CA ALA A 64 5.66 -17.13 -0.37
C ALA A 64 5.09 -16.24 0.76
N HIS A 65 5.88 -15.28 1.21
CA HIS A 65 5.52 -14.35 2.28
C HIS A 65 5.87 -12.92 1.88
N LEU A 66 4.85 -12.08 1.78
CA LEU A 66 4.98 -10.65 1.55
C LEU A 66 4.41 -9.93 2.76
N ARG A 67 5.29 -9.27 3.52
CA ARG A 67 4.93 -8.64 4.80
C ARG A 67 5.32 -7.17 4.79
N VAL A 68 4.41 -6.33 5.22
CA VAL A 68 4.64 -4.90 5.45
C VAL A 68 4.39 -4.56 6.91
N GLU A 69 5.24 -3.70 7.46
CA GLU A 69 5.07 -3.12 8.78
C GLU A 69 5.03 -1.60 8.67
N PHE A 70 3.95 -1.00 9.16
CA PHE A 70 3.82 0.45 9.30
C PHE A 70 4.02 0.84 10.76
N ARG A 71 4.99 1.72 11.01
CA ARG A 71 5.36 2.15 12.36
C ARG A 71 4.84 3.54 12.70
N PRO A 72 4.61 3.83 13.99
CA PRO A 72 4.10 5.13 14.43
C PRO A 72 5.03 6.32 14.12
N ASP A 73 6.32 6.06 13.93
CA ASP A 73 7.33 7.09 13.63
C ASP A 73 7.32 7.53 12.16
N GLY A 74 6.41 6.99 11.33
CA GLY A 74 6.32 7.30 9.90
C GLY A 74 7.28 6.50 9.04
N THR A 75 7.88 5.43 9.56
CA THR A 75 8.69 4.49 8.79
C THR A 75 7.92 3.22 8.46
N TYR A 76 8.30 2.54 7.39
CA TYR A 76 7.78 1.23 7.04
C TYR A 76 8.90 0.31 6.55
N SER A 77 8.64 -0.99 6.61
CA SER A 77 9.47 -2.00 5.96
C SER A 77 8.58 -3.01 5.24
N PHE A 78 9.05 -3.48 4.10
CA PHE A 78 8.37 -4.48 3.29
C PHE A 78 9.34 -5.58 2.91
N THR A 79 9.01 -6.81 3.23
CA THR A 79 9.81 -8.00 2.94
C THR A 79 9.09 -8.91 1.97
N VAL A 80 9.81 -9.40 0.98
CA VAL A 80 9.31 -10.37 0.00
C VAL A 80 10.19 -11.61 0.04
N GLN A 81 9.59 -12.72 0.40
CA GLN A 81 10.19 -14.05 0.37
C GLN A 81 9.40 -14.92 -0.60
N GLN A 82 10.06 -15.35 -1.66
CA GLN A 82 9.42 -16.11 -2.74
C GLN A 82 10.34 -17.26 -3.17
N PRO A 83 9.80 -18.46 -3.45
CA PRO A 83 10.60 -19.61 -3.85
C PRO A 83 11.46 -19.30 -5.08
N GLY A 84 12.72 -19.73 -5.05
CA GLY A 84 13.65 -19.58 -6.16
C GLY A 84 14.17 -18.17 -6.41
N GLN A 85 13.83 -17.20 -5.55
CA GLN A 85 14.28 -15.81 -5.64
C GLN A 85 14.97 -15.39 -4.34
N PRO A 86 15.96 -14.47 -4.40
CA PRO A 86 16.54 -13.88 -3.20
C PRO A 86 15.48 -13.09 -2.42
N ASP A 87 15.59 -13.13 -1.08
CA ASP A 87 14.76 -12.27 -0.24
C ASP A 87 15.00 -10.79 -0.59
N ARG A 88 13.91 -10.04 -0.64
CA ARG A 88 13.95 -8.60 -0.92
C ARG A 88 13.43 -7.83 0.29
N LEU A 89 14.15 -6.78 0.65
CA LEU A 89 13.76 -5.83 1.69
C LEU A 89 13.63 -4.44 1.07
N GLU A 90 12.49 -3.81 1.32
CA GLU A 90 12.25 -2.40 1.05
C GLU A 90 12.00 -1.69 2.38
N ALA A 91 12.60 -0.54 2.59
CA ALA A 91 12.40 0.29 3.76
C ALA A 91 12.33 1.76 3.37
N GLY A 92 11.51 2.53 4.08
CA GLY A 92 11.32 3.92 3.77
C GLY A 92 10.42 4.64 4.76
N THR A 93 9.88 5.75 4.31
CA THR A 93 8.94 6.58 5.06
C THR A 93 7.58 6.61 4.38
N TYR A 94 6.54 6.85 5.15
CA TYR A 94 5.18 6.97 4.63
C TYR A 94 4.41 8.06 5.36
N ASP A 95 3.39 8.56 4.69
CA ASP A 95 2.34 9.43 5.21
C ASP A 95 1.00 8.99 4.58
N VAL A 96 -0.10 9.39 5.18
CA VAL A 96 -1.45 9.12 4.66
C VAL A 96 -2.19 10.43 4.53
N ARG A 97 -2.67 10.72 3.31
CA ARG A 97 -3.48 11.91 3.02
C ARG A 97 -4.68 11.50 2.19
N ALA A 98 -5.88 11.87 2.64
CA ALA A 98 -7.13 11.54 1.95
C ALA A 98 -7.22 10.04 1.59
N ARG A 99 -6.84 9.16 2.51
CA ARG A 99 -6.79 7.70 2.34
C ARG A 99 -5.80 7.20 1.26
N VAL A 100 -4.84 8.02 0.88
CA VAL A 100 -3.77 7.62 -0.05
C VAL A 100 -2.46 7.54 0.70
N LEU A 101 -1.74 6.43 0.53
CA LEU A 101 -0.37 6.27 1.00
C LEU A 101 0.56 7.09 0.13
N LEU A 102 1.36 7.94 0.77
CA LEU A 102 2.47 8.66 0.15
C LEU A 102 3.75 8.08 0.74
N ALA A 103 4.42 7.25 0.00
CA ALA A 103 5.56 6.50 0.50
C ALA A 103 6.82 6.77 -0.34
N GLN A 104 7.96 6.78 0.33
CA GLN A 104 9.27 6.99 -0.29
C GLN A 104 10.25 5.93 0.21
N SER A 105 10.97 5.34 -0.72
CA SER A 105 12.05 4.38 -0.45
C SER A 105 13.25 4.73 -1.34
N PRO A 106 14.11 5.68 -0.94
CA PRO A 106 15.22 6.15 -1.78
C PRO A 106 16.23 5.06 -2.13
N GLY A 107 16.36 4.03 -1.29
CA GLY A 107 17.25 2.89 -1.53
C GLY A 107 16.68 1.82 -2.46
N THR A 108 15.45 1.96 -2.93
CA THR A 108 14.78 0.99 -3.79
C THR A 108 14.73 1.50 -5.22
N GLU A 109 15.25 0.70 -6.14
CA GLU A 109 15.14 1.00 -7.57
C GLU A 109 13.65 1.04 -7.98
N GLY A 110 13.27 2.08 -8.72
CA GLY A 110 11.87 2.31 -9.10
C GLY A 110 11.01 2.93 -8.00
N GLY A 111 11.56 3.22 -6.81
CA GLY A 111 10.85 3.86 -5.70
C GLY A 111 10.07 2.88 -4.83
N SER A 112 9.19 3.42 -3.99
CA SER A 112 8.39 2.63 -3.06
C SER A 112 7.28 1.85 -3.76
N SER A 113 7.11 0.59 -3.38
CA SER A 113 5.98 -0.26 -3.80
C SER A 113 4.63 0.22 -3.26
N PHE A 114 4.63 1.09 -2.26
CA PHE A 114 3.42 1.58 -1.57
C PHE A 114 3.04 3.01 -1.94
N ASN A 115 3.81 3.69 -2.77
CA ASN A 115 3.50 5.07 -3.13
C ASN A 115 2.24 5.16 -3.99
N GLN A 116 1.37 6.14 -3.67
CA GLN A 116 0.12 6.42 -4.39
C GLN A 116 -0.94 5.30 -4.29
N GLN A 117 -0.81 4.40 -3.33
CA GLN A 117 -1.83 3.38 -3.09
C GLN A 117 -2.98 3.91 -2.24
N ARG A 118 -4.20 3.61 -2.64
CA ARG A 118 -5.41 3.99 -1.91
C ARG A 118 -5.74 2.94 -0.85
N LEU A 119 -6.04 3.39 0.36
CA LEU A 119 -6.56 2.55 1.44
C LEU A 119 -8.08 2.41 1.26
N THR A 120 -8.53 1.29 0.72
CA THR A 120 -9.98 1.04 0.50
C THR A 120 -10.63 0.40 1.71
N GLU A 121 -9.89 -0.41 2.46
CA GLU A 121 -10.34 -0.98 3.73
C GLU A 121 -9.19 -1.01 4.73
N VAL A 122 -9.42 -0.51 5.93
CA VAL A 122 -8.50 -0.63 7.07
C VAL A 122 -9.31 -1.02 8.30
N SER A 123 -9.13 -2.24 8.77
CA SER A 123 -9.80 -2.77 9.97
C SER A 123 -8.78 -3.40 10.92
N ARG A 124 -9.25 -3.95 12.02
CA ARG A 124 -8.36 -4.65 12.97
C ARG A 124 -7.70 -5.90 12.38
N ARG A 125 -8.28 -6.49 11.34
CA ARG A 125 -7.84 -7.77 10.78
C ARG A 125 -7.44 -7.69 9.32
N LYS A 126 -7.98 -6.72 8.57
CA LYS A 126 -7.85 -6.65 7.12
C LYS A 126 -7.45 -5.26 6.65
N LEU A 127 -6.55 -5.24 5.70
CA LEU A 127 -6.13 -4.07 4.95
C LEU A 127 -6.29 -4.39 3.46
N ILE A 128 -6.97 -3.52 2.72
CA ILE A 128 -6.98 -3.57 1.26
C ILE A 128 -6.42 -2.25 0.74
N VAL A 129 -5.43 -2.36 -0.11
CA VAL A 129 -4.86 -1.25 -0.87
C VAL A 129 -5.17 -1.43 -2.35
N GLU A 130 -5.41 -0.33 -3.02
CA GLU A 130 -5.80 -0.29 -4.42
C GLU A 130 -4.90 0.66 -5.19
N PHE A 131 -4.53 0.27 -6.40
CA PHE A 131 -3.85 1.17 -7.33
C PHE A 131 -4.25 0.88 -8.79
N PRO A 132 -4.19 1.88 -9.69
CA PRO A 132 -4.48 1.67 -11.09
C PRO A 132 -3.39 0.81 -11.74
N VAL A 133 -3.79 -0.13 -12.60
CA VAL A 133 -2.86 -1.04 -13.29
C VAL A 133 -2.05 -0.31 -14.38
N GLY A 134 -2.53 0.85 -14.82
CA GLY A 134 -1.89 1.69 -15.82
C GLY A 134 -2.78 1.94 -17.03
N GLU A 135 -2.24 2.70 -17.98
CA GLU A 135 -3.00 3.11 -19.17
C GLU A 135 -3.36 1.95 -20.11
N GLU A 136 -2.64 0.84 -20.01
CA GLU A 136 -2.87 -0.35 -20.84
C GLU A 136 -4.16 -1.10 -20.46
N LEU A 137 -4.65 -0.91 -19.22
CA LEU A 137 -5.88 -1.52 -18.73
C LEU A 137 -6.78 -0.45 -18.10
N PRO A 138 -7.34 0.47 -18.90
CA PRO A 138 -8.19 1.53 -18.37
C PRO A 138 -9.44 0.96 -17.69
N GLY A 139 -9.79 1.51 -16.53
CA GLY A 139 -10.93 1.04 -15.74
C GLY A 139 -10.67 -0.22 -14.91
N VAL A 140 -9.43 -0.69 -14.86
CA VAL A 140 -8.99 -1.82 -14.04
C VAL A 140 -8.11 -1.30 -12.91
N VAL A 141 -8.36 -1.79 -11.73
CA VAL A 141 -7.53 -1.56 -10.54
C VAL A 141 -7.02 -2.87 -10.00
N GLU A 142 -5.88 -2.82 -9.33
CA GLU A 142 -5.32 -3.93 -8.60
C GLU A 142 -5.63 -3.73 -7.11
N ASP A 143 -6.31 -4.71 -6.52
CA ASP A 143 -6.56 -4.77 -5.08
C ASP A 143 -5.62 -5.77 -4.45
N ILE A 144 -4.90 -5.34 -3.42
CA ILE A 144 -4.05 -6.22 -2.62
C ILE A 144 -4.65 -6.34 -1.23
N GLU A 145 -5.04 -7.54 -0.87
CA GLU A 145 -5.55 -7.89 0.45
C GLU A 145 -4.42 -8.35 1.36
N TYR A 146 -4.35 -7.73 2.52
CA TYR A 146 -3.47 -8.12 3.62
C TYR A 146 -4.27 -8.52 4.85
N ARG A 147 -3.71 -9.41 5.64
CA ARG A 147 -4.21 -9.79 6.96
C ARG A 147 -3.21 -9.39 8.03
N ARG A 148 -3.72 -8.93 9.17
CA ARG A 148 -2.86 -8.58 10.31
C ARG A 148 -2.13 -9.81 10.82
N VAL A 149 -0.82 -9.66 11.03
CA VAL A 149 0.00 -10.67 11.70
C VAL A 149 -0.24 -10.54 13.21
N ARG A 150 -0.46 -11.66 13.88
CA ARG A 150 -0.70 -11.73 15.34
C ARG A 150 0.61 -11.86 16.11
#